data_87d7fe7d6304d8d83a609ed8ab7e6b23
#
_entry.id   87d7fe7d6304d8d83a609ed8ab7e6b23
#
_cell.length_a   1.000
_cell.length_b   1.000
_cell.length_c   1.000
_cell.angle_alpha   90.00
_cell.angle_beta   90.00
_cell.angle_gamma   90.00
#
_symmetry.space_group_name_H-M   'P 1'
#
loop_
_entity.id
_entity.type
_entity.pdbx_description
1 polymer ?
#
loop_
_entity_poly.entity_id
_entity_poly.type
_entity_poly.pdbx_seq_one_letter_code
_entity_poly.pdbx_strand_id
1 'polypeptide(L)'
;MTESDFKKDNSLNVLVVDDEETITQILSKGFGNNGYTTFIASDADAALSIIKQNSIHFTLLDLRLPGKSGVELCKSISKISPNTINIIMTGYPGVKSVIEAMRTNAYDYLIKPFMIDLIFSVFNRAIEEIKDHSLKDKNEELVQSLRKDNEQLRKMIKEISSVNAQKHVLYDTRKSREHAAEVSYKKLIEHPLKFKKKNTNN
;
A
#
# COMPACT_ATOMS: atom_id res chain seq x y z
N MET A 1 0.23 9.28 -4.69
CA MET A 1 -1.13 9.31 -5.27
C MET A 1 -1.85 8.05 -4.87
N THR A 2 -3.05 8.15 -4.35
CA THR A 2 -3.86 7.00 -3.96
C THR A 2 -5.02 6.84 -4.93
N GLU A 3 -5.60 5.64 -5.01
CA GLU A 3 -6.79 5.36 -5.84
C GLU A 3 -7.98 6.29 -5.49
N SER A 4 -8.00 6.87 -4.28
CA SER A 4 -8.98 7.86 -3.86
C SER A 4 -8.80 9.21 -4.56
N ASP A 5 -7.58 9.56 -4.99
CA ASP A 5 -7.31 10.82 -5.67
C ASP A 5 -7.90 10.82 -7.08
N PHE A 6 -8.08 9.63 -7.68
CA PHE A 6 -8.70 9.45 -9.01
C PHE A 6 -10.23 9.29 -8.97
N LYS A 7 -10.83 9.05 -7.79
CA LYS A 7 -12.29 8.76 -7.68
C LYS A 7 -13.14 9.91 -7.18
N LYS A 8 -12.55 10.98 -6.60
CA LYS A 8 -13.32 11.99 -5.87
C LYS A 8 -13.75 13.20 -6.70
N ASP A 9 -13.08 13.45 -7.83
CA ASP A 9 -13.49 14.46 -8.78
C ASP A 9 -13.06 13.99 -10.17
N ASN A 10 -13.99 13.92 -11.12
CA ASN A 10 -13.78 13.30 -12.44
C ASN A 10 -12.79 14.08 -13.35
N SER A 11 -12.10 15.08 -12.83
CA SER A 11 -11.15 15.89 -13.58
C SER A 11 -9.73 15.80 -13.00
N LEU A 12 -8.81 15.20 -13.75
CA LEU A 12 -7.38 15.24 -13.45
C LEU A 12 -6.82 16.62 -13.81
N ASN A 13 -6.02 17.19 -12.92
CA ASN A 13 -5.40 18.49 -13.09
C ASN A 13 -4.06 18.35 -13.83
N VAL A 14 -3.90 19.08 -14.91
CA VAL A 14 -2.69 19.11 -15.73
C VAL A 14 -2.12 20.54 -15.72
N LEU A 15 -0.83 20.68 -15.45
CA LEU A 15 -0.11 21.94 -15.60
C LEU A 15 0.75 21.88 -16.86
N VAL A 16 0.51 22.80 -17.79
CA VAL A 16 1.33 22.98 -18.97
C VAL A 16 2.24 24.18 -18.75
N VAL A 17 3.55 23.98 -18.90
CA VAL A 17 4.56 25.03 -18.75
C VAL A 17 5.35 25.18 -20.05
N ASP A 18 5.10 26.25 -20.74
CA ASP A 18 5.69 26.56 -22.05
C ASP A 18 5.60 28.07 -22.30
N ASP A 19 6.64 28.70 -22.79
CA ASP A 19 6.65 30.13 -23.12
C ASP A 19 5.96 30.43 -24.46
N GLU A 20 5.68 29.38 -25.26
CA GLU A 20 4.92 29.51 -26.51
C GLU A 20 3.40 29.45 -26.23
N GLU A 21 2.72 30.58 -26.21
CA GLU A 21 1.28 30.68 -25.97
C GLU A 21 0.44 29.79 -26.90
N THR A 22 0.84 29.65 -28.15
CA THR A 22 0.16 28.78 -29.13
C THR A 22 0.14 27.32 -28.67
N ILE A 23 1.23 26.82 -28.12
CA ILE A 23 1.35 25.45 -27.63
C ILE A 23 0.46 25.26 -26.42
N THR A 24 0.53 26.17 -25.45
CA THR A 24 -0.28 26.08 -24.22
C THR A 24 -1.77 26.11 -24.50
N GLN A 25 -2.21 26.94 -25.46
CA GLN A 25 -3.62 27.01 -25.90
C GLN A 25 -4.09 25.73 -26.59
N ILE A 26 -3.29 25.18 -27.52
CA ILE A 26 -3.61 23.90 -28.18
C ILE A 26 -3.76 22.78 -27.19
N LEU A 27 -2.79 22.64 -26.27
CA LEU A 27 -2.80 21.61 -25.26
C LEU A 27 -3.96 21.79 -24.28
N SER A 28 -4.21 23.00 -23.80
CA SER A 28 -5.32 23.30 -22.89
C SER A 28 -6.68 22.95 -23.52
N LYS A 29 -6.89 23.32 -24.78
CA LYS A 29 -8.12 22.95 -25.51
C LYS A 29 -8.25 21.42 -25.65
N GLY A 30 -7.16 20.74 -25.98
CA GLY A 30 -7.15 19.31 -26.15
C GLY A 30 -7.44 18.58 -24.83
N PHE A 31 -6.84 19.02 -23.73
CA PHE A 31 -7.10 18.46 -22.39
C PHE A 31 -8.53 18.75 -21.93
N GLY A 32 -9.01 19.98 -22.09
CA GLY A 32 -10.39 20.33 -21.71
C GLY A 32 -11.44 19.51 -22.44
N ASN A 33 -11.25 19.21 -23.73
CA ASN A 33 -12.13 18.34 -24.50
C ASN A 33 -12.14 16.87 -23.99
N ASN A 34 -11.14 16.47 -23.24
CA ASN A 34 -11.00 15.12 -22.64
C ASN A 34 -11.22 15.10 -21.12
N GLY A 35 -11.82 16.14 -20.55
CA GLY A 35 -12.25 16.17 -19.15
C GLY A 35 -11.14 16.50 -18.14
N TYR A 36 -9.97 16.98 -18.60
CA TYR A 36 -8.90 17.44 -17.71
C TYR A 36 -9.08 18.93 -17.38
N THR A 37 -8.75 19.30 -16.14
CA THR A 37 -8.60 20.71 -15.76
C THR A 37 -7.17 21.15 -16.05
N THR A 38 -7.00 22.20 -16.87
CA THR A 38 -5.68 22.65 -17.32
C THR A 38 -5.28 23.95 -16.64
N PHE A 39 -4.09 23.96 -16.07
CA PHE A 39 -3.37 25.14 -15.60
C PHE A 39 -2.26 25.47 -16.58
N ILE A 40 -1.95 26.76 -16.77
CA ILE A 40 -0.92 27.20 -17.70
C ILE A 40 0.07 28.11 -16.96
N ALA A 41 1.35 27.94 -17.25
CA ALA A 41 2.42 28.81 -16.81
C ALA A 41 3.38 29.09 -17.99
N SER A 42 3.90 30.29 -18.10
CA SER A 42 4.88 30.69 -19.10
C SER A 42 6.33 30.55 -18.62
N ASP A 43 6.53 30.33 -17.31
CA ASP A 43 7.86 30.24 -16.70
C ASP A 43 7.84 29.37 -15.46
N ALA A 44 9.03 29.09 -14.93
CA ALA A 44 9.20 28.20 -13.78
C ALA A 44 8.62 28.76 -12.47
N ASP A 45 8.65 30.07 -12.26
CA ASP A 45 8.20 30.66 -11.00
C ASP A 45 6.68 30.70 -10.92
N ALA A 46 6.00 31.00 -12.04
CA ALA A 46 4.56 30.84 -12.16
C ALA A 46 4.12 29.39 -11.98
N ALA A 47 4.83 28.43 -12.59
CA ALA A 47 4.56 27.00 -12.43
C ALA A 47 4.67 26.55 -10.97
N LEU A 48 5.72 26.95 -10.26
CA LEU A 48 5.90 26.61 -8.83
C LEU A 48 4.84 27.24 -7.94
N SER A 49 4.33 28.42 -8.30
CA SER A 49 3.22 29.06 -7.59
C SER A 49 1.92 28.27 -7.75
N ILE A 50 1.64 27.79 -8.95
CA ILE A 50 0.46 26.95 -9.24
C ILE A 50 0.55 25.61 -8.49
N ILE A 51 1.69 24.94 -8.52
CA ILE A 51 1.93 23.66 -7.81
C ILE A 51 1.69 23.79 -6.30
N LYS A 52 2.07 24.90 -5.69
CA LYS A 52 1.86 25.14 -4.25
C LYS A 52 0.41 25.37 -3.86
N GLN A 53 -0.41 25.87 -4.78
CA GLN A 53 -1.79 26.26 -4.53
C GLN A 53 -2.81 25.23 -4.98
N ASN A 54 -2.41 24.30 -5.85
CA ASN A 54 -3.32 23.36 -6.49
C ASN A 54 -2.76 21.94 -6.43
N SER A 55 -3.65 20.97 -6.35
CA SER A 55 -3.29 19.54 -6.52
C SER A 55 -3.10 19.25 -7.99
N ILE A 56 -1.86 19.21 -8.48
CA ILE A 56 -1.52 18.92 -9.88
C ILE A 56 -1.13 17.45 -10.00
N HIS A 57 -1.78 16.75 -10.93
CA HIS A 57 -1.55 15.31 -11.18
C HIS A 57 -0.46 15.10 -12.23
N PHE A 58 -0.50 15.88 -13.29
CA PHE A 58 0.46 15.81 -14.40
C PHE A 58 1.05 17.18 -14.70
N THR A 59 2.33 17.19 -15.07
CA THR A 59 2.94 18.39 -15.65
C THR A 59 3.52 18.07 -17.01
N LEU A 60 3.38 19.02 -17.95
CA LEU A 60 4.05 19.05 -19.23
C LEU A 60 4.98 20.26 -19.23
N LEU A 61 6.27 20.01 -19.18
CA LEU A 61 7.29 21.03 -18.97
C LEU A 61 8.14 21.20 -20.23
N ASP A 62 8.10 22.39 -20.85
CA ASP A 62 9.06 22.65 -21.90
C ASP A 62 10.50 22.63 -21.34
N LEU A 63 11.41 22.05 -22.10
CA LEU A 63 12.81 21.97 -21.72
C LEU A 63 13.47 23.34 -21.61
N ARG A 64 13.08 24.26 -22.49
CA ARG A 64 13.66 25.59 -22.60
C ARG A 64 12.68 26.65 -22.12
N LEU A 65 12.73 26.97 -20.85
CA LEU A 65 11.95 28.03 -20.25
C LEU A 65 12.81 29.26 -19.98
N PRO A 66 12.23 30.44 -19.93
CA PRO A 66 12.93 31.66 -19.50
C PRO A 66 13.47 31.49 -18.07
N GLY A 67 14.74 31.78 -17.87
CA GLY A 67 15.38 31.82 -16.57
C GLY A 67 15.84 30.44 -16.00
N LYS A 68 14.97 29.44 -16.03
CA LYS A 68 15.25 28.09 -15.56
C LYS A 68 14.91 27.05 -16.61
N SER A 69 15.71 25.97 -16.67
CA SER A 69 15.39 24.85 -17.56
C SER A 69 14.22 24.00 -17.01
N GLY A 70 13.46 23.38 -17.93
CA GLY A 70 12.41 22.42 -17.53
C GLY A 70 12.93 21.27 -16.69
N VAL A 71 14.19 20.87 -16.83
CA VAL A 71 14.85 19.86 -15.99
C VAL A 71 15.01 20.35 -14.54
N GLU A 72 15.41 21.62 -14.34
CA GLU A 72 15.52 22.20 -12.99
C GLU A 72 14.15 22.41 -12.36
N LEU A 73 13.16 22.80 -13.17
CA LEU A 73 11.76 22.90 -12.73
C LEU A 73 11.23 21.51 -12.31
N CYS A 74 11.43 20.46 -13.12
CA CYS A 74 11.06 19.10 -12.81
C CYS A 74 11.64 18.64 -11.45
N LYS A 75 12.94 18.88 -11.20
CA LYS A 75 13.57 18.59 -9.89
C LYS A 75 12.90 19.34 -8.75
N SER A 76 12.52 20.58 -8.96
CA SER A 76 11.86 21.41 -7.94
C SER A 76 10.46 20.90 -7.64
N ILE A 77 9.69 20.56 -8.67
CA ILE A 77 8.33 20.01 -8.54
C ILE A 77 8.39 18.65 -7.81
N SER A 78 9.30 17.76 -8.19
CA SER A 78 9.43 16.44 -7.54
C SER A 78 9.76 16.52 -6.04
N LYS A 79 10.35 17.62 -5.57
CA LYS A 79 10.59 17.86 -4.13
C LYS A 79 9.35 18.41 -3.42
N ILE A 80 8.56 19.27 -4.07
CA ILE A 80 7.39 19.93 -3.47
C ILE A 80 6.16 19.04 -3.56
N SER A 81 5.98 18.36 -4.68
CA SER A 81 4.87 17.49 -4.99
C SER A 81 5.37 16.17 -5.59
N PRO A 82 5.87 15.24 -4.76
CA PRO A 82 6.51 14.00 -5.22
C PRO A 82 5.56 13.05 -5.97
N ASN A 83 4.26 13.23 -5.79
CA ASN A 83 3.23 12.45 -6.49
C ASN A 83 2.84 13.02 -7.86
N THR A 84 3.33 14.19 -8.23
CA THR A 84 3.07 14.76 -9.54
C THR A 84 3.91 14.04 -10.60
N ILE A 85 3.27 13.59 -11.66
CA ILE A 85 3.91 12.95 -12.80
C ILE A 85 4.44 14.03 -13.73
N ASN A 86 5.76 14.11 -13.86
CA ASN A 86 6.42 15.13 -14.65
C ASN A 86 6.82 14.57 -16.02
N ILE A 87 6.40 15.24 -17.10
CA ILE A 87 6.74 14.92 -18.48
C ILE A 87 7.45 16.12 -19.09
N ILE A 88 8.62 15.89 -19.68
CA ILE A 88 9.39 16.93 -20.33
C ILE A 88 9.07 16.95 -21.82
N MET A 89 8.83 18.14 -22.38
CA MET A 89 8.63 18.37 -23.82
C MET A 89 9.81 19.15 -24.38
N THR A 90 10.18 18.93 -25.63
CA THR A 90 11.22 19.71 -26.28
C THR A 90 11.13 19.71 -27.80
N GLY A 91 11.32 20.88 -28.42
CA GLY A 91 11.55 21.01 -29.87
C GLY A 91 13.01 20.79 -30.29
N TYR A 92 13.94 20.69 -29.34
CA TYR A 92 15.37 20.57 -29.61
C TYR A 92 15.97 19.37 -28.88
N PRO A 93 15.69 18.15 -29.35
CA PRO A 93 16.21 16.96 -28.73
C PRO A 93 17.72 16.88 -28.89
N GLY A 94 18.42 16.65 -27.80
CA GLY A 94 19.86 16.41 -27.77
C GLY A 94 20.21 15.32 -26.79
N VAL A 95 21.28 14.59 -27.05
CA VAL A 95 21.71 13.50 -26.16
C VAL A 95 21.90 13.99 -24.72
N LYS A 96 22.46 15.18 -24.53
CA LYS A 96 22.68 15.76 -23.21
C LYS A 96 21.37 16.04 -22.48
N SER A 97 20.37 16.63 -23.15
CA SER A 97 19.08 16.95 -22.53
C SER A 97 18.25 15.71 -22.20
N VAL A 98 18.32 14.67 -23.03
CA VAL A 98 17.70 13.36 -22.73
C VAL A 98 18.34 12.72 -21.49
N ILE A 99 19.69 12.70 -21.40
CA ILE A 99 20.40 12.17 -20.24
C ILE A 99 20.07 12.98 -18.98
N GLU A 100 19.99 14.30 -19.07
CA GLU A 100 19.59 15.15 -17.95
C GLU A 100 18.16 14.87 -17.49
N ALA A 101 17.21 14.73 -18.43
CA ALA A 101 15.84 14.36 -18.13
C ALA A 101 15.74 12.98 -17.44
N MET A 102 16.46 11.99 -17.93
CA MET A 102 16.52 10.65 -17.33
C MET A 102 17.11 10.63 -15.90
N ARG A 103 17.96 11.63 -15.55
CA ARG A 103 18.52 11.79 -14.20
C ARG A 103 17.61 12.58 -13.24
N THR A 104 16.48 13.04 -13.72
CA THR A 104 15.44 13.67 -12.92
C THR A 104 14.31 12.66 -12.68
N ASN A 105 13.36 13.00 -11.85
CA ASN A 105 12.13 12.22 -11.71
C ASN A 105 11.12 12.54 -12.85
N ALA A 106 11.60 12.80 -14.06
CA ALA A 106 10.73 12.88 -15.21
C ALA A 106 10.24 11.47 -15.58
N TYR A 107 8.92 11.35 -15.71
CA TYR A 107 8.28 10.10 -16.07
C TYR A 107 8.49 9.75 -17.55
N ASP A 108 8.44 10.78 -18.41
CA ASP A 108 8.65 10.62 -19.84
C ASP A 108 9.26 11.89 -20.47
N TYR A 109 9.68 11.75 -21.74
CA TYR A 109 10.32 12.81 -22.52
C TYR A 109 9.74 12.81 -23.94
N LEU A 110 9.05 13.89 -24.33
CA LEU A 110 8.37 14.02 -25.60
C LEU A 110 9.10 15.01 -26.54
N ILE A 111 9.26 14.62 -27.79
CA ILE A 111 9.88 15.45 -28.80
C ILE A 111 8.78 16.15 -29.60
N LYS A 112 8.78 17.50 -29.57
CA LYS A 112 7.90 18.34 -30.44
C LYS A 112 8.33 18.26 -31.92
N PRO A 113 7.39 18.18 -32.88
CA PRO A 113 5.94 18.16 -32.72
C PRO A 113 5.45 16.73 -32.35
N PHE A 114 4.44 16.66 -31.49
CA PHE A 114 3.77 15.42 -31.12
C PHE A 114 2.25 15.54 -31.29
N MET A 115 1.58 14.42 -31.45
CA MET A 115 0.12 14.36 -31.41
C MET A 115 -0.36 14.28 -29.96
N ILE A 116 -1.49 14.91 -29.66
CA ILE A 116 -2.06 14.91 -28.30
C ILE A 116 -2.37 13.52 -27.80
N ASP A 117 -2.71 12.58 -28.68
CA ASP A 117 -2.97 11.17 -28.33
C ASP A 117 -1.75 10.47 -27.72
N LEU A 118 -0.53 10.91 -28.10
CA LEU A 118 0.70 10.43 -27.49
C LEU A 118 0.76 10.82 -26.01
N ILE A 119 0.36 12.03 -25.66
CA ILE A 119 0.31 12.49 -24.26
C ILE A 119 -0.70 11.66 -23.47
N PHE A 120 -1.89 11.42 -24.03
CA PHE A 120 -2.90 10.59 -23.37
C PHE A 120 -2.45 9.15 -23.18
N SER A 121 -1.71 8.58 -24.12
CA SER A 121 -1.15 7.22 -23.92
C SER A 121 -0.10 7.21 -22.81
N VAL A 122 0.72 8.26 -22.66
CA VAL A 122 1.65 8.40 -21.54
C VAL A 122 0.90 8.55 -20.21
N PHE A 123 -0.15 9.37 -20.16
CA PHE A 123 -0.99 9.56 -18.97
C PHE A 123 -1.64 8.24 -18.53
N ASN A 124 -2.26 7.54 -19.48
CA ASN A 124 -2.93 6.25 -19.18
C ASN A 124 -1.93 5.22 -18.64
N ARG A 125 -0.76 5.09 -19.25
CA ARG A 125 0.31 4.21 -18.76
C ARG A 125 0.71 4.57 -17.32
N ALA A 126 0.93 5.85 -17.04
CA ALA A 126 1.28 6.30 -15.70
C ALA A 126 0.18 6.02 -14.67
N ILE A 127 -1.08 6.20 -15.03
CA ILE A 127 -2.24 5.90 -14.18
C ILE A 127 -2.32 4.40 -13.88
N GLU A 128 -2.11 3.54 -14.89
CA GLU A 128 -2.13 2.08 -14.72
C GLU A 128 -0.99 1.61 -13.80
N GLU A 129 0.22 2.11 -14.00
CA GLU A 129 1.36 1.80 -13.13
C GLU A 129 1.11 2.17 -11.66
N ILE A 130 0.50 3.35 -11.40
CA ILE A 130 0.15 3.78 -10.04
C ILE A 130 -0.90 2.84 -9.43
N LYS A 131 -1.92 2.45 -10.20
CA LYS A 131 -2.94 1.51 -9.73
C LYS A 131 -2.35 0.15 -9.38
N ASP A 132 -1.47 -0.38 -10.22
CA ASP A 132 -0.80 -1.66 -9.99
C ASP A 132 0.08 -1.64 -8.74
N HIS A 133 0.83 -0.55 -8.51
CA HIS A 133 1.61 -0.37 -7.27
C HIS A 133 0.69 -0.32 -6.05
N SER A 134 -0.37 0.47 -6.10
CA SER A 134 -1.32 0.58 -4.99
C SER A 134 -2.00 -0.76 -4.66
N LEU A 135 -2.30 -1.58 -5.65
CA LEU A 135 -2.87 -2.92 -5.44
C LEU A 135 -1.85 -3.88 -4.83
N LYS A 136 -0.58 -3.81 -5.25
CA LYS A 136 0.50 -4.63 -4.66
C LYS A 136 0.72 -4.29 -3.20
N ASP A 137 0.83 -2.99 -2.87
CA ASP A 137 1.01 -2.53 -1.49
C ASP A 137 -0.14 -3.00 -0.59
N LYS A 138 -1.40 -2.82 -1.03
CA LYS A 138 -2.59 -3.30 -0.29
C LYS A 138 -2.60 -4.81 -0.10
N ASN A 139 -2.18 -5.57 -1.12
CA ASN A 139 -2.10 -7.03 -1.03
C ASN A 139 -1.00 -7.46 -0.05
N GLU A 140 0.15 -6.80 -0.03
CA GLU A 140 1.22 -7.06 0.92
C GLU A 140 0.79 -6.79 2.37
N GLU A 141 0.12 -5.66 2.62
CA GLU A 141 -0.45 -5.34 3.94
C GLU A 141 -1.47 -6.39 4.39
N LEU A 142 -2.37 -6.81 3.48
CA LEU A 142 -3.37 -7.85 3.77
C LEU A 142 -2.70 -9.19 4.08
N VAL A 143 -1.70 -9.60 3.32
CA VAL A 143 -0.94 -10.84 3.55
C VAL A 143 -0.23 -10.79 4.90
N GLN A 144 0.35 -9.66 5.28
CA GLN A 144 0.99 -9.49 6.60
C GLN A 144 -0.03 -9.59 7.74
N SER A 145 -1.20 -8.96 7.60
CA SER A 145 -2.30 -9.06 8.56
C SER A 145 -2.76 -10.51 8.72
N LEU A 146 -3.03 -11.21 7.63
CA LEU A 146 -3.44 -12.62 7.64
C LEU A 146 -2.39 -13.54 8.28
N ARG A 147 -1.11 -13.28 8.07
CA ARG A 147 -0.03 -14.04 8.72
C ARG A 147 -0.05 -13.86 10.24
N LYS A 148 -0.26 -12.63 10.71
CA LYS A 148 -0.35 -12.30 12.13
C LYS A 148 -1.54 -13.00 12.79
N ASP A 149 -2.71 -12.96 12.15
CA ASP A 149 -3.93 -13.61 12.64
C ASP A 149 -3.76 -15.14 12.70
N ASN A 150 -3.16 -15.74 11.67
CA ASN A 150 -2.83 -17.18 11.66
C ASN A 150 -1.87 -17.56 12.79
N GLU A 151 -0.90 -16.72 13.10
CA GLU A 151 0.02 -16.97 14.21
C GLU A 151 -0.69 -16.93 15.57
N GLN A 152 -1.62 -15.98 15.75
CA GLN A 152 -2.45 -15.91 16.95
C GLN A 152 -3.36 -17.14 17.07
N LEU A 153 -4.03 -17.54 15.99
CA LEU A 153 -4.85 -18.75 15.96
C LEU A 153 -4.05 -20.00 16.32
N ARG A 154 -2.84 -20.15 15.79
CA ARG A 154 -1.95 -21.27 16.14
C ARG A 154 -1.58 -21.30 17.63
N LYS A 155 -1.33 -20.13 18.24
CA LYS A 155 -1.08 -20.04 19.69
C LYS A 155 -2.31 -20.46 20.50
N MET A 156 -3.50 -19.97 20.14
CA MET A 156 -4.75 -20.35 20.80
C MET A 156 -5.04 -21.85 20.67
N ILE A 157 -4.86 -22.44 19.49
CA ILE A 157 -5.03 -23.88 19.29
C ILE A 157 -4.07 -24.68 20.19
N LYS A 158 -2.81 -24.25 20.31
CA LYS A 158 -1.82 -24.90 21.18
C LYS A 158 -2.22 -24.83 22.66
N GLU A 159 -2.73 -23.68 23.11
CA GLU A 159 -3.23 -23.51 24.48
C GLU A 159 -4.45 -24.40 24.75
N ILE A 160 -5.43 -24.42 23.86
CA ILE A 160 -6.62 -25.29 23.97
C ILE A 160 -6.20 -26.77 24.01
N SER A 161 -5.26 -27.17 23.16
CA SER A 161 -4.75 -28.55 23.13
C SER A 161 -4.07 -28.95 24.43
N SER A 162 -3.29 -28.03 25.03
CA SER A 162 -2.65 -28.29 26.34
C SER A 162 -3.66 -28.41 27.47
N VAL A 163 -4.69 -27.55 27.48
CA VAL A 163 -5.78 -27.63 28.49
C VAL A 163 -6.57 -28.94 28.35
N ASN A 164 -6.87 -29.35 27.13
CA ASN A 164 -7.57 -30.58 26.86
C ASN A 164 -6.74 -31.84 27.30
N ALA A 165 -5.43 -31.83 27.05
CA ALA A 165 -4.54 -32.87 27.51
C ALA A 165 -4.49 -32.98 29.06
N GLN A 166 -4.42 -31.81 29.74
CA GLN A 166 -4.51 -31.79 31.22
C GLN A 166 -5.85 -32.31 31.75
N LYS A 167 -6.94 -31.96 31.10
CA LYS A 167 -8.28 -32.42 31.46
C LYS A 167 -8.41 -33.94 31.30
N HIS A 168 -7.82 -34.50 30.26
CA HIS A 168 -7.80 -35.97 30.05
C HIS A 168 -7.03 -36.69 31.12
N VAL A 169 -5.87 -36.19 31.52
CA VAL A 169 -5.06 -36.75 32.61
C VAL A 169 -5.80 -36.70 33.96
N LEU A 170 -6.51 -35.59 34.23
CA LEU A 170 -7.32 -35.47 35.46
C LEU A 170 -8.51 -36.44 35.47
N TYR A 171 -9.15 -36.66 34.34
CA TYR A 171 -10.26 -37.62 34.22
C TYR A 171 -9.77 -39.04 34.44
N ASP A 172 -8.66 -39.46 33.86
CA ASP A 172 -8.07 -40.78 34.00
C ASP A 172 -7.60 -41.04 35.44
N THR A 173 -6.99 -40.06 36.10
CA THR A 173 -6.60 -40.17 37.52
C THR A 173 -7.79 -40.27 38.45
N ARG A 174 -8.89 -39.55 38.18
CA ARG A 174 -10.12 -39.67 38.98
C ARG A 174 -10.75 -41.05 38.82
N LYS A 175 -10.88 -41.56 37.60
CA LYS A 175 -11.42 -42.88 37.30
C LYS A 175 -10.58 -44.01 37.97
N SER A 176 -9.27 -43.87 37.95
CA SER A 176 -8.34 -44.81 38.61
C SER A 176 -8.50 -44.80 40.14
N ARG A 177 -8.72 -43.62 40.75
CA ARG A 177 -9.00 -43.52 42.20
C ARG A 177 -10.35 -44.10 42.59
N GLU A 178 -11.39 -43.86 41.80
CA GLU A 178 -12.73 -44.44 42.00
C GLU A 178 -12.67 -45.97 41.92
N HIS A 179 -11.97 -46.52 40.94
CA HIS A 179 -11.78 -47.98 40.82
C HIS A 179 -10.96 -48.59 42.01
N ALA A 180 -9.90 -47.90 42.44
CA ALA A 180 -9.12 -48.35 43.61
C ALA A 180 -9.93 -48.33 44.91
N ALA A 181 -10.79 -47.33 45.08
CA ALA A 181 -11.70 -47.25 46.23
C ALA A 181 -12.76 -48.36 46.20
N GLU A 182 -13.32 -48.66 45.03
CA GLU A 182 -14.29 -49.75 44.84
C GLU A 182 -13.67 -51.14 45.15
N VAL A 183 -12.45 -51.39 44.65
CA VAL A 183 -11.70 -52.62 44.94
C VAL A 183 -11.38 -52.76 46.45
N SER A 184 -10.99 -51.65 47.09
CA SER A 184 -10.71 -51.63 48.54
C SER A 184 -11.96 -51.88 49.35
N TYR A 185 -13.09 -51.30 48.99
CA TYR A 185 -14.39 -51.53 49.65
C TYR A 185 -14.87 -52.96 49.49
N LYS A 186 -14.70 -53.54 48.29
CA LYS A 186 -15.04 -54.95 48.04
C LYS A 186 -14.21 -55.95 48.94
N LYS A 187 -12.90 -55.67 49.07
CA LYS A 187 -12.02 -56.48 49.98
C LYS A 187 -12.41 -56.38 51.45
N LEU A 188 -12.91 -55.19 51.90
CA LEU A 188 -13.37 -55.03 53.29
C LEU A 188 -14.67 -55.79 53.55
N ILE A 189 -15.56 -55.96 52.61
CA ILE A 189 -16.81 -56.70 52.71
C ILE A 189 -16.51 -58.23 52.68
N GLU A 190 -15.64 -58.66 51.76
CA GLU A 190 -15.33 -60.08 51.55
C GLU A 190 -14.46 -60.64 52.65
N HIS A 191 -13.66 -59.84 53.36
CA HIS A 191 -12.81 -60.27 54.47
C HIS A 191 -12.99 -59.36 55.68
N PRO A 192 -14.13 -59.49 56.40
CA PRO A 192 -14.31 -58.74 57.63
C PRO A 192 -13.25 -59.13 58.66
N LEU A 193 -12.52 -58.12 59.15
CA LEU A 193 -11.51 -58.27 60.17
C LEU A 193 -12.12 -59.07 61.38
N LYS A 194 -11.65 -60.26 61.58
CA LYS A 194 -11.96 -61.06 62.83
C LYS A 194 -11.35 -60.29 64.00
N PHE A 195 -12.19 -59.47 64.67
CA PHE A 195 -11.81 -58.90 65.95
C PHE A 195 -11.58 -60.06 66.98
N LYS A 196 -10.33 -60.36 67.23
CA LYS A 196 -10.00 -61.21 68.39
C LYS A 196 -10.44 -60.46 69.65
N LYS A 197 -11.52 -60.93 70.29
CA LYS A 197 -11.84 -60.56 71.67
C LYS A 197 -10.67 -61.01 72.53
N LYS A 198 -9.88 -60.05 73.04
CA LYS A 198 -9.00 -60.26 74.12
C LYS A 198 -9.87 -60.56 75.37
N ASN A 199 -9.95 -61.82 75.79
CA ASN A 199 -10.47 -62.17 77.08
C ASN A 199 -9.54 -61.55 78.13
N THR A 200 -10.00 -60.60 78.86
CA THR A 200 -9.45 -60.18 80.14
C THR A 200 -10.10 -61.07 81.16
N ASN A 201 -9.40 -62.10 81.58
CA ASN A 201 -9.65 -62.75 82.88
C ASN A 201 -8.48 -62.43 83.82
N ASN A 202 -8.89 -61.98 85.05
CA ASN A 202 -8.18 -61.63 86.28
C ASN A 202 -7.44 -60.34 86.33
#